data_cdeb485930be560775a803b19eb486af
#
_entry.id   cdeb485930be560775a803b19eb486af
#
_cell.length_a   1.000
_cell.length_b   1.000
_cell.length_c   1.000
_cell.angle_alpha   90.00
_cell.angle_beta   90.00
_cell.angle_gamma   90.00
#
_symmetry.space_group_name_H-M   'P 1'
#
loop_
_entity.id
_entity.type
_entity.pdbx_description
1 polymer ?
#
loop_
_entity_poly.entity_id
_entity_poly.type
_entity_poly.pdbx_seq_one_letter_code
_entity_poly.pdbx_strand_id
1 'polypeptide(L)'
;NSWILNILYLCYWKINNLWNNFMTIKSTFKECLLIGTEAMATLNNNLKDDEFVLNIESAINLISKIRGRLVISGMGKSGIIGRKLVATFASTGTPSLFLHPAEASHGDLGMVCSEDVLLLMSFSGESRELVNIIRYGKRFGVPIVAFTSNANSTLGKAADILLQLPKVKESCPHNLAPTSSTLIQLALGDALAITLLKQKGFSEEDFFNFHPGGKLGAALMPADELMHKDDKLPLVSEDAPFSEILNVISAKGYGIVGLQNHTGEISGIITDGDVRRYIAKNTDGTMQDVIFGTTGKQIMTKEFTAFEKNQSCAKVLSSLEQKNISAAFVLDNRKPIGLISMLILIQAGVA
;
A
#
# COMPACT_ATOMS: atom_id res chain seq x y z
N ASN A 1 -33.40 -58.58 -13.46
CA ASN A 1 -32.97 -57.98 -12.17
C ASN A 1 -31.46 -57.88 -12.03
N SER A 2 -30.63 -58.62 -12.80
CA SER A 2 -29.15 -58.55 -12.69
C SER A 2 -28.56 -57.24 -13.28
N TRP A 3 -29.21 -56.62 -14.25
CA TRP A 3 -28.79 -55.37 -14.88
C TRP A 3 -28.90 -54.16 -13.95
N ILE A 4 -29.94 -54.09 -13.16
CA ILE A 4 -30.14 -53.00 -12.18
C ILE A 4 -29.09 -53.05 -11.07
N LEU A 5 -28.76 -54.26 -10.60
CA LEU A 5 -27.71 -54.46 -9.59
C LEU A 5 -26.31 -54.08 -10.11
N ASN A 6 -26.01 -54.36 -11.38
CA ASN A 6 -24.74 -53.95 -12.00
C ASN A 6 -24.62 -52.40 -12.18
N ILE A 7 -25.71 -51.75 -12.56
CA ILE A 7 -25.72 -50.27 -12.66
C ILE A 7 -25.55 -49.62 -11.29
N LEU A 8 -26.22 -50.11 -10.26
CA LEU A 8 -26.12 -49.64 -8.90
C LEU A 8 -24.70 -49.86 -8.35
N TYR A 9 -24.07 -51.00 -8.63
CA TYR A 9 -22.70 -51.29 -8.24
C TYR A 9 -21.68 -50.36 -8.94
N LEU A 10 -21.83 -50.10 -10.23
CA LEU A 10 -20.99 -49.18 -10.98
C LEU A 10 -21.15 -47.73 -10.53
N CYS A 11 -22.38 -47.32 -10.21
CA CYS A 11 -22.63 -45.99 -9.62
C CYS A 11 -22.02 -45.85 -8.22
N TYR A 12 -22.19 -46.85 -7.38
CA TYR A 12 -21.58 -46.87 -6.02
C TYR A 12 -20.03 -46.86 -6.09
N TRP A 13 -19.45 -47.67 -6.98
CA TRP A 13 -18.00 -47.71 -7.18
C TRP A 13 -17.43 -46.34 -7.71
N LYS A 14 -18.13 -45.73 -8.68
CA LYS A 14 -17.78 -44.39 -9.17
C LYS A 14 -17.89 -43.32 -8.08
N ILE A 15 -18.97 -43.34 -7.31
CA ILE A 15 -19.18 -42.38 -6.22
C ILE A 15 -18.09 -42.56 -5.14
N ASN A 16 -17.80 -43.78 -4.72
CA ASN A 16 -16.75 -44.05 -3.74
C ASN A 16 -15.36 -43.65 -4.24
N ASN A 17 -15.03 -43.89 -5.52
CA ASN A 17 -13.76 -43.44 -6.07
C ASN A 17 -13.65 -41.89 -6.16
N LEU A 18 -14.74 -41.21 -6.53
CA LEU A 18 -14.80 -39.74 -6.51
C LEU A 18 -14.66 -39.19 -5.09
N TRP A 19 -15.31 -39.80 -4.09
CA TRP A 19 -15.17 -39.42 -2.68
C TRP A 19 -13.74 -39.65 -2.13
N ASN A 20 -13.16 -40.81 -2.42
CA ASN A 20 -11.79 -41.12 -1.99
C ASN A 20 -10.78 -40.16 -2.63
N ASN A 21 -10.92 -39.87 -3.93
CA ASN A 21 -10.09 -38.86 -4.60
C ASN A 21 -10.26 -37.47 -4.00
N PHE A 22 -11.50 -37.05 -3.72
CA PHE A 22 -11.79 -35.77 -3.10
C PHE A 22 -11.19 -35.65 -1.68
N MET A 23 -11.34 -36.70 -0.86
CA MET A 23 -10.76 -36.75 0.48
C MET A 23 -9.24 -36.74 0.43
N THR A 24 -8.62 -37.41 -0.56
CA THR A 24 -7.17 -37.40 -0.76
C THR A 24 -6.68 -36.01 -1.18
N ILE A 25 -7.35 -35.34 -2.10
CA ILE A 25 -7.02 -33.96 -2.52
C ILE A 25 -7.11 -33.01 -1.32
N LYS A 26 -8.23 -33.05 -0.57
CA LYS A 26 -8.45 -32.19 0.60
C LYS A 26 -7.39 -32.42 1.67
N SER A 27 -7.02 -33.67 1.97
CA SER A 27 -6.00 -33.99 2.99
C SER A 27 -4.62 -33.51 2.56
N THR A 28 -4.22 -33.75 1.31
CA THR A 28 -2.94 -33.29 0.76
C THR A 28 -2.85 -31.77 0.77
N PHE A 29 -3.92 -31.09 0.34
CA PHE A 29 -3.96 -29.62 0.35
C PHE A 29 -3.78 -29.06 1.78
N LYS A 30 -4.50 -29.65 2.74
CA LYS A 30 -4.40 -29.30 4.16
C LYS A 30 -2.99 -29.53 4.70
N GLU A 31 -2.37 -30.66 4.37
CA GLU A 31 -0.99 -30.99 4.78
C GLU A 31 0.00 -29.96 4.24
N CYS A 32 -0.08 -29.60 2.95
CA CYS A 32 0.78 -28.57 2.36
C CYS A 32 0.68 -27.22 3.09
N LEU A 33 -0.52 -26.77 3.43
CA LEU A 33 -0.74 -25.53 4.17
C LEU A 33 -0.19 -25.62 5.61
N LEU A 34 -0.36 -26.76 6.28
CA LEU A 34 0.17 -26.97 7.64
C LEU A 34 1.70 -26.90 7.65
N ILE A 35 2.37 -27.56 6.71
CA ILE A 35 3.84 -27.52 6.59
C ILE A 35 4.33 -26.07 6.38
N GLY A 36 3.65 -25.30 5.54
CA GLY A 36 3.96 -23.88 5.36
C GLY A 36 3.76 -23.05 6.64
N THR A 37 2.68 -23.33 7.39
CA THR A 37 2.42 -22.66 8.68
C THR A 37 3.50 -23.00 9.72
N GLU A 38 3.91 -24.25 9.80
CA GLU A 38 4.99 -24.69 10.69
C GLU A 38 6.33 -24.05 10.35
N ALA A 39 6.63 -23.89 9.05
CA ALA A 39 7.84 -23.19 8.60
C ALA A 39 7.83 -21.71 9.03
N MET A 40 6.70 -21.03 8.92
CA MET A 40 6.55 -19.66 9.39
C MET A 40 6.64 -19.55 10.91
N ALA A 41 6.05 -20.47 11.65
CA ALA A 41 6.18 -20.52 13.11
C ALA A 41 7.63 -20.72 13.54
N THR A 42 8.38 -21.58 12.81
CA THR A 42 9.79 -21.83 13.07
C THR A 42 10.63 -20.57 12.81
N LEU A 43 10.36 -19.83 11.71
CA LEU A 43 11.03 -18.56 11.45
C LEU A 43 10.74 -17.55 12.57
N ASN A 44 9.48 -17.44 13.00
CA ASN A 44 9.09 -16.54 14.10
C ASN A 44 9.79 -16.90 15.42
N ASN A 45 10.05 -18.18 15.68
CA ASN A 45 10.78 -18.62 16.86
C ASN A 45 12.26 -18.19 16.87
N ASN A 46 12.88 -17.93 15.70
CA ASN A 46 14.23 -17.39 15.63
C ASN A 46 14.34 -16.00 16.27
N LEU A 47 13.22 -15.26 16.40
CA LEU A 47 13.22 -13.98 17.13
C LEU A 47 13.46 -14.11 18.64
N LYS A 48 13.52 -15.33 19.18
CA LYS A 48 13.93 -15.61 20.57
C LYS A 48 15.43 -15.74 20.72
N ASP A 49 16.16 -15.80 19.61
CA ASP A 49 17.62 -15.86 19.58
C ASP A 49 18.17 -14.43 19.45
N ASP A 50 18.86 -13.99 20.48
CA ASP A 50 19.43 -12.65 20.55
C ASP A 50 20.43 -12.38 19.42
N GLU A 51 21.22 -13.38 18.99
CA GLU A 51 22.16 -13.25 17.87
C GLU A 51 21.40 -12.98 16.55
N PHE A 52 20.30 -13.70 16.31
CA PHE A 52 19.49 -13.48 15.13
C PHE A 52 18.86 -12.06 15.12
N VAL A 53 18.39 -11.58 16.26
CA VAL A 53 17.83 -10.22 16.41
C VAL A 53 18.90 -9.17 16.17
N LEU A 54 20.10 -9.31 16.75
CA LEU A 54 21.23 -8.41 16.50
C LEU A 54 21.65 -8.37 15.02
N ASN A 55 21.59 -9.50 14.33
CA ASN A 55 21.86 -9.57 12.89
C ASN A 55 20.76 -8.86 12.07
N ILE A 56 19.48 -8.96 12.46
CA ILE A 56 18.41 -8.17 11.85
C ILE A 56 18.65 -6.67 12.03
N GLU A 57 18.94 -6.23 13.25
CA GLU A 57 19.25 -4.83 13.55
C GLU A 57 20.45 -4.33 12.75
N SER A 58 21.49 -5.13 12.64
CA SER A 58 22.68 -4.82 11.84
C SER A 58 22.36 -4.68 10.36
N ALA A 59 21.53 -5.58 9.80
CA ALA A 59 21.10 -5.53 8.41
C ALA A 59 20.24 -4.26 8.14
N ILE A 60 19.30 -3.96 9.03
CA ILE A 60 18.46 -2.77 8.94
C ILE A 60 19.33 -1.50 9.01
N ASN A 61 20.26 -1.42 9.98
CA ASN A 61 21.16 -0.28 10.11
C ASN A 61 22.09 -0.10 8.90
N LEU A 62 22.56 -1.19 8.31
CA LEU A 62 23.38 -1.16 7.11
C LEU A 62 22.56 -0.65 5.91
N ILE A 63 21.38 -1.24 5.67
CA ILE A 63 20.53 -0.89 4.52
C ILE A 63 19.91 0.52 4.67
N SER A 64 19.58 0.96 5.87
CA SER A 64 19.02 2.30 6.10
C SER A 64 19.99 3.45 5.74
N LYS A 65 21.30 3.19 5.84
CA LYS A 65 22.38 4.16 5.57
C LYS A 65 22.97 4.05 4.17
N ILE A 66 22.43 3.17 3.33
CA ILE A 66 22.94 2.93 1.97
C ILE A 66 22.84 4.20 1.12
N ARG A 67 23.93 4.55 0.43
CA ARG A 67 23.96 5.63 -0.57
C ARG A 67 23.71 5.16 -1.98
N GLY A 68 23.97 3.87 -2.23
CA GLY A 68 23.69 3.17 -3.47
C GLY A 68 22.35 2.45 -3.43
N ARG A 69 22.33 1.17 -3.78
CA ARG A 69 21.12 0.34 -3.92
C ARG A 69 21.29 -0.97 -3.17
N LEU A 70 20.16 -1.56 -2.77
CA LEU A 70 20.12 -2.93 -2.32
C LEU A 70 20.10 -3.85 -3.56
N VAL A 71 21.23 -4.51 -3.84
CA VAL A 71 21.36 -5.44 -4.96
C VAL A 71 21.00 -6.84 -4.49
N ILE A 72 19.86 -7.34 -4.95
CA ILE A 72 19.34 -8.65 -4.54
C ILE A 72 19.70 -9.69 -5.61
N SER A 73 20.22 -10.83 -5.20
CA SER A 73 20.58 -11.92 -6.10
C SER A 73 20.25 -13.29 -5.53
N GLY A 74 19.85 -14.21 -6.41
CA GLY A 74 19.54 -15.59 -6.08
C GLY A 74 19.23 -16.39 -7.33
N MET A 75 19.42 -17.71 -7.29
CA MET A 75 19.18 -18.61 -8.41
C MET A 75 17.83 -19.35 -8.28
N GLY A 76 17.18 -19.62 -9.41
CA GLY A 76 15.94 -20.39 -9.47
C GLY A 76 14.81 -19.79 -8.66
N LYS A 77 14.19 -20.58 -7.77
CA LYS A 77 13.06 -20.10 -6.94
C LYS A 77 13.47 -18.98 -5.99
N SER A 78 14.66 -19.03 -5.38
CA SER A 78 15.19 -17.93 -4.57
C SER A 78 15.36 -16.63 -5.40
N GLY A 79 15.75 -16.74 -6.67
CA GLY A 79 15.83 -15.59 -7.56
C GLY A 79 14.45 -14.97 -7.90
N ILE A 80 13.41 -15.80 -8.05
CA ILE A 80 12.03 -15.31 -8.25
C ILE A 80 11.56 -14.54 -7.01
N ILE A 81 11.82 -15.08 -5.81
CA ILE A 81 11.55 -14.37 -4.55
C ILE A 81 12.37 -13.08 -4.48
N GLY A 82 13.66 -13.12 -4.84
CA GLY A 82 14.51 -11.93 -4.90
C GLY A 82 13.95 -10.83 -5.79
N ARG A 83 13.44 -11.16 -6.98
CA ARG A 83 12.77 -10.18 -7.87
C ARG A 83 11.52 -9.56 -7.22
N LYS A 84 10.71 -10.37 -6.51
CA LYS A 84 9.57 -9.84 -5.75
C LYS A 84 10.04 -8.89 -4.65
N LEU A 85 11.08 -9.25 -3.91
CA LEU A 85 11.63 -8.40 -2.86
C LEU A 85 12.20 -7.08 -3.39
N VAL A 86 12.86 -7.07 -4.55
CA VAL A 86 13.28 -5.83 -5.23
C VAL A 86 12.09 -4.90 -5.42
N ALA A 87 10.98 -5.40 -5.94
CA ALA A 87 9.78 -4.59 -6.14
C ALA A 87 9.24 -4.05 -4.79
N THR A 88 9.21 -4.90 -3.74
CA THR A 88 8.77 -4.48 -2.41
C THR A 88 9.67 -3.40 -1.82
N PHE A 89 11.00 -3.60 -1.80
CA PHE A 89 11.94 -2.61 -1.28
C PHE A 89 11.85 -1.28 -2.04
N ALA A 90 11.83 -1.32 -3.37
CA ALA A 90 11.71 -0.13 -4.20
C ALA A 90 10.42 0.64 -3.91
N SER A 91 9.29 -0.06 -3.82
CA SER A 91 7.98 0.54 -3.54
C SER A 91 7.82 1.04 -2.11
N THR A 92 8.70 0.65 -1.20
CA THR A 92 8.75 1.07 0.21
C THR A 92 9.92 2.02 0.52
N GLY A 93 10.48 2.67 -0.50
CA GLY A 93 11.48 3.72 -0.35
C GLY A 93 12.92 3.23 -0.13
N THR A 94 13.24 1.98 -0.50
CA THR A 94 14.60 1.48 -0.52
C THR A 94 15.00 1.16 -1.96
N PRO A 95 15.84 1.97 -2.64
CA PRO A 95 16.28 1.73 -4.00
C PRO A 95 16.91 0.34 -4.14
N SER A 96 16.41 -0.48 -5.07
CA SER A 96 16.81 -1.87 -5.19
C SER A 96 16.85 -2.32 -6.64
N LEU A 97 17.70 -3.30 -6.94
CA LEU A 97 17.75 -3.96 -8.23
C LEU A 97 17.99 -5.46 -8.08
N PHE A 98 17.59 -6.23 -9.08
CA PHE A 98 17.88 -7.65 -9.15
C PHE A 98 19.09 -7.91 -10.06
N LEU A 99 20.10 -8.60 -9.54
CA LEU A 99 21.25 -9.07 -10.29
C LEU A 99 21.12 -10.58 -10.50
N HIS A 100 20.93 -11.02 -11.76
CA HIS A 100 20.85 -12.44 -12.06
C HIS A 100 22.24 -13.09 -11.93
N PRO A 101 22.41 -14.17 -11.15
CA PRO A 101 23.75 -14.72 -10.86
C PRO A 101 24.50 -15.22 -12.10
N ALA A 102 23.79 -15.77 -13.10
CA ALA A 102 24.43 -16.19 -14.35
C ALA A 102 24.92 -14.99 -15.16
N GLU A 103 24.08 -13.97 -15.34
CA GLU A 103 24.44 -12.75 -16.09
C GLU A 103 25.55 -11.95 -15.39
N ALA A 104 25.59 -12.00 -14.07
CA ALA A 104 26.69 -11.40 -13.29
C ALA A 104 28.06 -11.89 -13.76
N SER A 105 28.16 -13.16 -14.13
CA SER A 105 29.41 -13.76 -14.63
C SER A 105 29.78 -13.31 -16.06
N HIS A 106 28.86 -12.65 -16.76
CA HIS A 106 29.00 -12.21 -18.15
C HIS A 106 29.01 -10.68 -18.32
N GLY A 107 29.21 -9.94 -17.23
CA GLY A 107 29.40 -8.48 -17.30
C GLY A 107 28.50 -7.69 -16.37
N ASP A 108 27.33 -8.22 -15.93
CA ASP A 108 26.37 -7.47 -15.11
C ASP A 108 26.89 -7.14 -13.69
N LEU A 109 28.04 -7.72 -13.27
CA LEU A 109 28.75 -7.24 -12.07
C LEU A 109 29.14 -5.76 -12.19
N GLY A 110 29.27 -5.21 -13.39
CA GLY A 110 29.49 -3.78 -13.64
C GLY A 110 28.33 -2.89 -13.16
N MET A 111 27.16 -3.44 -12.87
CA MET A 111 26.05 -2.70 -12.27
C MET A 111 26.22 -2.46 -10.76
N VAL A 112 27.11 -3.20 -10.09
CA VAL A 112 27.33 -3.11 -8.65
C VAL A 112 28.39 -2.07 -8.34
N CYS A 113 28.03 -1.12 -7.48
CA CYS A 113 28.92 -0.04 -7.03
C CYS A 113 29.38 -0.27 -5.59
N SER A 114 30.47 0.39 -5.18
CA SER A 114 31.00 0.31 -3.80
C SER A 114 30.03 0.81 -2.72
N GLU A 115 29.07 1.63 -3.11
CA GLU A 115 28.06 2.20 -2.20
C GLU A 115 26.80 1.31 -2.07
N ASP A 116 26.73 0.19 -2.80
CA ASP A 116 25.65 -0.77 -2.76
C ASP A 116 25.79 -1.74 -1.56
N VAL A 117 24.72 -2.46 -1.25
CA VAL A 117 24.70 -3.62 -0.35
C VAL A 117 24.16 -4.81 -1.13
N LEU A 118 24.84 -5.96 -1.02
CA LEU A 118 24.40 -7.21 -1.64
C LEU A 118 23.50 -7.97 -0.66
N LEU A 119 22.28 -8.34 -1.09
CA LEU A 119 21.42 -9.32 -0.41
C LEU A 119 21.42 -10.61 -1.24
N LEU A 120 22.18 -11.61 -0.79
CA LEU A 120 22.33 -12.88 -1.51
C LEU A 120 21.46 -13.97 -0.90
N MET A 121 20.70 -14.66 -1.74
CA MET A 121 19.67 -15.60 -1.33
C MET A 121 19.96 -17.01 -1.88
N SER A 122 20.25 -17.96 -0.99
CA SER A 122 20.39 -19.38 -1.32
C SER A 122 20.07 -20.22 -0.10
N PHE A 123 19.01 -21.03 -0.14
CA PHE A 123 18.59 -21.80 1.02
C PHE A 123 19.68 -22.77 1.49
N SER A 124 20.35 -23.48 0.57
CA SER A 124 21.50 -24.34 0.90
C SER A 124 22.79 -23.55 1.17
N GLY A 125 22.89 -22.33 0.62
CA GLY A 125 24.12 -21.53 0.64
C GLY A 125 25.21 -21.98 -0.32
N GLU A 126 24.96 -23.00 -1.16
CA GLU A 126 25.93 -23.64 -2.06
C GLU A 126 25.62 -23.45 -3.55
N SER A 127 24.84 -22.42 -3.90
CA SER A 127 24.58 -22.07 -5.31
C SER A 127 25.86 -21.59 -5.97
N ARG A 128 26.39 -22.39 -6.91
CA ARG A 128 27.66 -22.12 -7.60
C ARG A 128 27.68 -20.79 -8.33
N GLU A 129 26.55 -20.40 -8.87
CA GLU A 129 26.35 -19.15 -9.63
C GLU A 129 26.56 -17.90 -8.78
N LEU A 130 26.37 -17.97 -7.46
CA LEU A 130 26.60 -16.84 -6.55
C LEU A 130 28.09 -16.60 -6.24
N VAL A 131 28.97 -17.56 -6.51
CA VAL A 131 30.38 -17.48 -6.14
C VAL A 131 31.09 -16.26 -6.73
N ASN A 132 30.78 -15.89 -7.97
CA ASN A 132 31.39 -14.72 -8.62
C ASN A 132 30.91 -13.41 -8.00
N ILE A 133 29.64 -13.32 -7.60
CA ILE A 133 29.11 -12.16 -6.88
C ILE A 133 29.74 -12.04 -5.50
N ILE A 134 29.88 -13.16 -4.77
CA ILE A 134 30.54 -13.21 -3.47
C ILE A 134 32.00 -12.73 -3.58
N ARG A 135 32.74 -13.25 -4.56
CA ARG A 135 34.14 -12.82 -4.80
C ARG A 135 34.24 -11.33 -5.13
N TYR A 136 33.32 -10.83 -5.95
CA TYR A 136 33.24 -9.42 -6.30
C TYR A 136 33.00 -8.56 -5.05
N GLY A 137 31.98 -8.89 -4.26
CA GLY A 137 31.66 -8.18 -3.02
C GLY A 137 32.86 -8.10 -2.09
N LYS A 138 33.53 -9.24 -1.83
CA LYS A 138 34.71 -9.28 -0.97
C LYS A 138 35.90 -8.51 -1.53
N ARG A 139 36.13 -8.56 -2.86
CA ARG A 139 37.24 -7.84 -3.52
C ARG A 139 37.07 -6.33 -3.48
N PHE A 140 35.84 -5.83 -3.64
CA PHE A 140 35.55 -4.40 -3.74
C PHE A 140 34.96 -3.81 -2.46
N GLY A 141 34.89 -4.60 -1.38
CA GLY A 141 34.38 -4.14 -0.09
C GLY A 141 32.88 -3.82 -0.08
N VAL A 142 32.11 -4.45 -0.96
CA VAL A 142 30.64 -4.31 -0.99
C VAL A 142 30.05 -5.26 0.06
N PRO A 143 29.35 -4.76 1.08
CA PRO A 143 28.82 -5.58 2.17
C PRO A 143 27.84 -6.64 1.70
N ILE A 144 27.91 -7.84 2.27
CA ILE A 144 27.05 -8.99 1.94
C ILE A 144 26.14 -9.31 3.11
N VAL A 145 24.83 -9.17 2.92
CA VAL A 145 23.77 -9.75 3.75
C VAL A 145 23.35 -11.07 3.12
N ALA A 146 23.28 -12.14 3.87
CA ALA A 146 22.94 -13.45 3.35
C ALA A 146 21.66 -14.03 3.95
N PHE A 147 20.81 -14.63 3.09
CA PHE A 147 19.71 -15.52 3.47
C PHE A 147 20.11 -16.97 3.14
N THR A 148 20.47 -17.75 4.14
CA THR A 148 20.74 -19.19 3.99
C THR A 148 20.38 -19.96 5.25
N SER A 149 20.04 -21.24 5.12
CA SER A 149 19.79 -22.12 6.28
C SER A 149 21.07 -22.74 6.84
N ASN A 150 22.23 -22.52 6.20
CA ASN A 150 23.49 -23.15 6.58
C ASN A 150 24.61 -22.10 6.76
N ALA A 151 24.88 -21.75 7.99
CA ALA A 151 25.94 -20.81 8.34
C ALA A 151 27.36 -21.31 7.89
N ASN A 152 27.54 -22.61 7.76
CA ASN A 152 28.82 -23.20 7.34
C ASN A 152 28.96 -23.30 5.81
N SER A 153 27.95 -22.90 5.04
CA SER A 153 28.02 -22.91 3.58
C SER A 153 28.96 -21.85 3.03
N THR A 154 29.22 -21.92 1.71
CA THR A 154 30.02 -20.93 1.00
C THR A 154 29.43 -19.52 1.17
N LEU A 155 28.12 -19.35 1.04
CA LEU A 155 27.45 -18.08 1.24
C LEU A 155 27.44 -17.63 2.71
N GLY A 156 27.13 -18.56 3.63
CA GLY A 156 27.06 -18.25 5.06
C GLY A 156 28.41 -17.75 5.62
N LYS A 157 29.52 -18.38 5.26
CA LYS A 157 30.86 -17.96 5.66
C LYS A 157 31.33 -16.66 5.02
N ALA A 158 30.80 -16.34 3.85
CA ALA A 158 31.14 -15.12 3.14
C ALA A 158 30.30 -13.91 3.58
N ALA A 159 29.19 -14.11 4.25
CA ALA A 159 28.32 -13.04 4.70
C ALA A 159 29.01 -12.13 5.74
N ASP A 160 28.81 -10.83 5.62
CA ASP A 160 29.16 -9.88 6.68
C ASP A 160 28.03 -9.82 7.72
N ILE A 161 26.78 -10.05 7.28
CA ILE A 161 25.62 -10.22 8.14
C ILE A 161 24.84 -11.46 7.66
N LEU A 162 24.68 -12.44 8.53
CA LEU A 162 23.93 -13.66 8.23
C LEU A 162 22.53 -13.60 8.87
N LEU A 163 21.50 -13.55 8.05
CA LEU A 163 20.13 -13.78 8.49
C LEU A 163 19.79 -15.25 8.26
N GLN A 164 20.13 -16.06 9.27
CA GLN A 164 20.03 -17.50 9.15
C GLN A 164 18.59 -17.98 9.13
N LEU A 165 18.19 -18.61 8.03
CA LEU A 165 16.89 -19.24 7.88
C LEU A 165 16.84 -20.55 8.68
N PRO A 166 15.71 -20.87 9.32
CA PRO A 166 15.56 -22.19 9.95
C PRO A 166 15.54 -23.29 8.88
N LYS A 167 15.99 -24.47 9.26
CA LYS A 167 15.81 -25.68 8.45
C LYS A 167 14.34 -26.06 8.48
N VAL A 168 13.69 -26.11 7.32
CA VAL A 168 12.26 -26.43 7.18
C VAL A 168 12.06 -27.60 6.21
N LYS A 169 10.96 -28.33 6.40
CA LYS A 169 10.51 -29.37 5.46
C LYS A 169 9.76 -28.67 4.31
N GLU A 170 10.02 -29.12 3.09
CA GLU A 170 9.22 -28.69 1.95
C GLU A 170 7.89 -29.44 1.91
N SER A 171 6.83 -28.83 1.37
CA SER A 171 5.53 -29.49 1.20
C SER A 171 5.56 -30.58 0.12
N CYS A 172 6.59 -30.60 -0.71
CA CYS A 172 6.82 -31.64 -1.69
C CYS A 172 7.08 -33.00 -1.01
N PRO A 173 6.41 -34.10 -1.42
CA PRO A 173 6.60 -35.43 -0.83
C PRO A 173 8.06 -35.91 -0.82
N HIS A 174 8.84 -35.45 -1.81
CA HIS A 174 10.26 -35.79 -1.92
C HIS A 174 11.21 -34.78 -1.27
N ASN A 175 10.66 -33.74 -0.63
CA ASN A 175 11.42 -32.65 -0.04
C ASN A 175 12.38 -31.93 -1.03
N LEU A 176 12.01 -31.88 -2.33
CA LEU A 176 12.84 -31.34 -3.41
C LEU A 176 12.33 -30.00 -3.96
N ALA A 177 11.03 -29.85 -4.14
CA ALA A 177 10.46 -28.64 -4.71
C ALA A 177 10.40 -27.54 -3.65
N PRO A 178 11.10 -26.40 -3.85
CA PRO A 178 11.08 -25.29 -2.90
C PRO A 178 9.69 -24.70 -2.74
N THR A 179 9.16 -24.79 -1.54
CA THR A 179 7.86 -24.29 -1.08
C THR A 179 8.02 -23.52 0.23
N SER A 180 8.20 -24.25 1.34
CA SER A 180 8.40 -23.66 2.67
C SER A 180 9.67 -22.80 2.74
N SER A 181 10.77 -23.25 2.13
CA SER A 181 12.01 -22.48 2.08
C SER A 181 11.83 -21.14 1.38
N THR A 182 11.05 -21.08 0.30
CA THR A 182 10.77 -19.83 -0.41
C THR A 182 9.77 -18.95 0.33
N LEU A 183 8.81 -19.55 1.03
CA LEU A 183 7.86 -18.83 1.87
C LEU A 183 8.57 -18.05 2.99
N ILE A 184 9.50 -18.70 3.71
CA ILE A 184 10.24 -18.02 4.79
C ILE A 184 11.25 -17.00 4.26
N GLN A 185 11.85 -17.19 3.07
CA GLN A 185 12.69 -16.18 2.42
C GLN A 185 11.86 -14.91 2.09
N LEU A 186 10.67 -15.11 1.54
CA LEU A 186 9.76 -14.03 1.22
C LEU A 186 9.34 -13.26 2.49
N ALA A 187 8.90 -13.98 3.50
CA ALA A 187 8.43 -13.39 4.75
C ALA A 187 9.53 -12.59 5.47
N LEU A 188 10.76 -13.11 5.54
CA LEU A 188 11.88 -12.40 6.14
C LEU A 188 12.23 -11.13 5.37
N GLY A 189 12.25 -11.21 4.03
CA GLY A 189 12.54 -10.05 3.18
C GLY A 189 11.47 -8.97 3.27
N ASP A 190 10.19 -9.33 3.28
CA ASP A 190 9.09 -8.39 3.47
C ASP A 190 9.12 -7.75 4.87
N ALA A 191 9.44 -8.53 5.91
CA ALA A 191 9.60 -8.01 7.26
C ALA A 191 10.73 -6.96 7.34
N LEU A 192 11.86 -7.20 6.67
CA LEU A 192 12.94 -6.21 6.56
C LEU A 192 12.48 -4.93 5.83
N ALA A 193 11.81 -5.07 4.69
CA ALA A 193 11.33 -3.94 3.90
C ALA A 193 10.36 -3.05 4.70
N ILE A 194 9.40 -3.66 5.40
CA ILE A 194 8.43 -2.94 6.22
C ILE A 194 9.07 -2.33 7.47
N THR A 195 10.07 -2.98 8.06
CA THR A 195 10.81 -2.39 9.19
C THR A 195 11.61 -1.16 8.76
N LEU A 196 12.26 -1.21 7.60
CA LEU A 196 12.94 -0.05 7.00
C LEU A 196 11.98 1.08 6.66
N LEU A 197 10.81 0.78 6.08
CA LEU A 197 9.75 1.74 5.81
C LEU A 197 9.35 2.50 7.08
N LYS A 198 9.10 1.76 8.19
CA LYS A 198 8.74 2.37 9.48
C LYS A 198 9.86 3.23 10.05
N GLN A 199 11.11 2.76 9.97
CA GLN A 199 12.27 3.48 10.48
C GLN A 199 12.53 4.79 9.71
N LYS A 200 12.26 4.81 8.40
CA LYS A 200 12.38 5.99 7.54
C LYS A 200 11.24 6.99 7.73
N GLY A 201 10.18 6.65 8.46
CA GLY A 201 8.98 7.48 8.60
C GLY A 201 8.24 7.67 7.28
N PHE A 202 8.29 6.66 6.39
CA PHE A 202 7.69 6.69 5.06
C PHE A 202 6.18 6.92 5.14
N SER A 203 5.73 8.04 4.55
CA SER A 203 4.35 8.53 4.64
C SER A 203 3.44 7.96 3.54
N GLU A 204 2.13 8.23 3.65
CA GLU A 204 1.16 7.94 2.58
C GLU A 204 1.48 8.75 1.31
N GLU A 205 2.00 9.97 1.45
CA GLU A 205 2.44 10.83 0.35
C GLU A 205 3.66 10.25 -0.36
N ASP A 206 4.66 9.74 0.39
CA ASP A 206 5.80 9.04 -0.18
C ASP A 206 5.35 7.80 -0.96
N PHE A 207 4.35 7.07 -0.43
CA PHE A 207 3.80 5.90 -1.10
C PHE A 207 3.10 6.27 -2.41
N PHE A 208 2.34 7.37 -2.43
CA PHE A 208 1.72 7.91 -3.63
C PHE A 208 2.75 8.25 -4.71
N ASN A 209 3.87 8.89 -4.33
CA ASN A 209 4.94 9.27 -5.27
C ASN A 209 5.50 8.06 -6.04
N PHE A 210 5.52 6.87 -5.42
CA PHE A 210 5.96 5.63 -6.10
C PHE A 210 4.82 4.85 -6.76
N HIS A 211 3.54 5.16 -6.45
CA HIS A 211 2.37 4.46 -6.97
C HIS A 211 1.31 5.43 -7.52
N PRO A 212 1.65 6.28 -8.51
CA PRO A 212 0.72 7.32 -8.99
C PRO A 212 -0.46 6.76 -9.80
N GLY A 213 -0.40 5.50 -10.20
CA GLY A 213 -1.40 4.87 -11.06
C GLY A 213 -2.39 3.95 -10.34
N GLY A 214 -3.53 3.68 -11.01
CA GLY A 214 -4.56 2.76 -10.53
C GLY A 214 -5.38 3.27 -9.34
N LYS A 215 -6.28 2.41 -8.82
CA LYS A 215 -7.17 2.78 -7.70
C LYS A 215 -6.43 3.22 -6.44
N LEU A 216 -5.29 2.57 -6.15
CA LEU A 216 -4.50 2.90 -4.97
C LEU A 216 -3.88 4.30 -5.09
N GLY A 217 -3.33 4.64 -6.28
CA GLY A 217 -2.80 5.98 -6.54
C GLY A 217 -3.89 7.04 -6.42
N ALA A 218 -5.05 6.83 -7.03
CA ALA A 218 -6.18 7.75 -6.93
C ALA A 218 -6.64 7.96 -5.46
N ALA A 219 -6.68 6.89 -4.67
CA ALA A 219 -7.07 6.95 -3.25
C ALA A 219 -6.08 7.74 -2.39
N LEU A 220 -4.77 7.62 -2.67
CA LEU A 220 -3.70 8.29 -1.92
C LEU A 220 -3.40 9.71 -2.43
N MET A 221 -3.87 10.05 -3.64
CA MET A 221 -3.69 11.38 -4.22
C MET A 221 -4.14 12.47 -3.24
N PRO A 222 -3.36 13.55 -3.04
CA PRO A 222 -3.80 14.72 -2.29
C PRO A 222 -5.05 15.34 -2.90
N ALA A 223 -6.03 15.71 -2.08
CA ALA A 223 -7.30 16.27 -2.55
C ALA A 223 -7.12 17.60 -3.31
N ASP A 224 -6.07 18.34 -2.99
CA ASP A 224 -5.74 19.60 -3.66
C ASP A 224 -5.22 19.43 -5.10
N GLU A 225 -4.90 18.22 -5.54
CA GLU A 225 -4.64 17.91 -6.95
C GLU A 225 -5.94 17.75 -7.77
N LEU A 226 -7.03 17.29 -7.13
CA LEU A 226 -8.32 17.05 -7.79
C LEU A 226 -9.36 18.15 -7.60
N MET A 227 -9.23 18.98 -6.56
CA MET A 227 -10.23 19.98 -6.18
C MET A 227 -10.48 21.03 -7.29
N HIS A 228 -11.67 21.57 -7.34
CA HIS A 228 -11.98 22.76 -8.11
C HIS A 228 -11.27 23.98 -7.49
N LYS A 229 -10.69 24.85 -8.31
CA LYS A 229 -9.89 26.02 -7.90
C LYS A 229 -10.40 27.31 -8.58
N ASP A 230 -9.90 28.41 -8.11
CA ASP A 230 -10.04 29.74 -8.70
C ASP A 230 -11.50 30.15 -8.99
N ASP A 231 -11.79 30.50 -10.20
CA ASP A 231 -13.13 30.97 -10.67
C ASP A 231 -14.24 29.91 -10.53
N LYS A 232 -13.87 28.64 -10.32
CA LYS A 232 -14.84 27.58 -10.08
C LYS A 232 -15.35 27.54 -8.63
N LEU A 233 -14.70 28.23 -7.70
CA LEU A 233 -15.12 28.24 -6.32
C LEU A 233 -16.44 28.99 -6.13
N PRO A 234 -17.40 28.40 -5.41
CA PRO A 234 -18.64 29.06 -5.04
C PRO A 234 -18.43 29.95 -3.80
N LEU A 235 -17.87 31.12 -3.98
CA LEU A 235 -17.53 32.05 -2.90
C LEU A 235 -18.27 33.37 -3.07
N VAL A 236 -18.76 33.93 -1.97
CA VAL A 236 -19.37 35.28 -1.88
C VAL A 236 -18.92 35.96 -0.59
N SER A 237 -19.11 37.28 -0.49
CA SER A 237 -18.95 38.01 0.79
C SER A 237 -19.97 37.52 1.83
N GLU A 238 -19.62 37.51 3.11
CA GLU A 238 -20.59 37.22 4.18
C GLU A 238 -21.73 38.24 4.26
N ASP A 239 -21.50 39.44 3.76
CA ASP A 239 -22.48 40.51 3.67
C ASP A 239 -23.28 40.49 2.36
N ALA A 240 -23.02 39.56 1.44
CA ALA A 240 -23.73 39.42 0.19
C ALA A 240 -25.23 39.21 0.41
N PRO A 241 -26.12 39.80 -0.41
CA PRO A 241 -27.55 39.59 -0.33
C PRO A 241 -27.92 38.16 -0.71
N PHE A 242 -28.98 37.61 -0.14
CA PHE A 242 -29.42 36.24 -0.36
C PHE A 242 -29.68 35.92 -1.83
N SER A 243 -30.13 36.92 -2.64
CA SER A 243 -30.27 36.77 -4.07
C SER A 243 -28.98 36.43 -4.81
N GLU A 244 -27.85 37.02 -4.40
CA GLU A 244 -26.52 36.71 -4.96
C GLU A 244 -26.09 35.30 -4.59
N ILE A 245 -26.31 34.88 -3.34
CA ILE A 245 -26.04 33.56 -2.85
C ILE A 245 -26.76 32.48 -3.67
N LEU A 246 -28.09 32.71 -3.94
CA LEU A 246 -28.88 31.79 -4.75
C LEU A 246 -28.34 31.69 -6.18
N ASN A 247 -27.92 32.81 -6.76
CA ASN A 247 -27.34 32.84 -8.10
C ASN A 247 -26.02 32.04 -8.15
N VAL A 248 -25.13 32.18 -7.15
CA VAL A 248 -23.87 31.48 -7.11
C VAL A 248 -24.05 29.97 -6.88
N ILE A 249 -24.93 29.54 -5.98
CA ILE A 249 -25.27 28.14 -5.76
C ILE A 249 -25.76 27.51 -7.06
N SER A 250 -26.71 28.19 -7.74
CA SER A 250 -27.29 27.72 -9.01
C SER A 250 -26.25 27.67 -10.14
N ALA A 251 -25.45 28.71 -10.29
CA ALA A 251 -24.49 28.86 -11.39
C ALA A 251 -23.31 27.85 -11.24
N LYS A 252 -22.85 27.61 -10.01
CA LYS A 252 -21.72 26.69 -9.75
C LYS A 252 -22.16 25.25 -9.67
N GLY A 253 -23.38 24.95 -9.22
CA GLY A 253 -23.98 23.61 -9.24
C GLY A 253 -23.41 22.61 -8.21
N TYR A 254 -22.71 23.08 -7.20
CA TYR A 254 -22.14 22.20 -6.15
C TYR A 254 -23.07 22.02 -4.94
N GLY A 255 -24.20 22.75 -4.91
CA GLY A 255 -25.14 22.72 -3.78
C GLY A 255 -24.62 23.35 -2.49
N ILE A 256 -23.53 24.10 -2.57
CA ILE A 256 -22.87 24.77 -1.44
C ILE A 256 -22.25 26.09 -1.90
N VAL A 257 -22.21 27.08 -1.02
CA VAL A 257 -21.48 28.33 -1.18
C VAL A 257 -20.72 28.66 0.10
N GLY A 258 -19.50 29.15 -0.02
CA GLY A 258 -18.65 29.62 1.08
C GLY A 258 -18.80 31.14 1.23
N LEU A 259 -18.91 31.59 2.47
CA LEU A 259 -18.97 33.01 2.79
C LEU A 259 -17.63 33.48 3.33
N GLN A 260 -17.05 34.50 2.72
CA GLN A 260 -15.77 35.07 3.09
C GLN A 260 -15.96 36.36 3.89
N ASN A 261 -15.17 36.48 4.93
CA ASN A 261 -15.00 37.73 5.67
C ASN A 261 -14.04 38.67 4.93
N HIS A 262 -13.80 39.85 5.50
CA HIS A 262 -12.93 40.89 4.93
C HIS A 262 -11.45 40.49 4.81
N THR A 263 -11.01 39.45 5.53
CA THR A 263 -9.66 38.90 5.45
C THR A 263 -9.50 37.79 4.42
N GLY A 264 -10.61 37.40 3.76
CA GLY A 264 -10.64 36.31 2.78
C GLY A 264 -10.72 34.92 3.39
N GLU A 265 -10.99 34.83 4.69
CA GLU A 265 -11.22 33.54 5.38
C GLU A 265 -12.68 33.12 5.25
N ILE A 266 -12.96 31.82 5.24
CA ILE A 266 -14.34 31.34 5.31
C ILE A 266 -14.89 31.54 6.74
N SER A 267 -15.95 32.32 6.84
CA SER A 267 -16.71 32.55 8.08
C SER A 267 -17.87 31.57 8.26
N GLY A 268 -18.35 30.98 7.18
CA GLY A 268 -19.42 29.97 7.17
C GLY A 268 -19.77 29.49 5.78
N ILE A 269 -20.71 28.57 5.70
CA ILE A 269 -21.25 28.02 4.46
C ILE A 269 -22.77 28.11 4.42
N ILE A 270 -23.35 28.12 3.21
CA ILE A 270 -24.77 27.91 2.97
C ILE A 270 -24.92 26.77 1.96
N THR A 271 -25.79 25.83 2.26
CA THR A 271 -26.14 24.72 1.37
C THR A 271 -27.56 24.84 0.83
N ASP A 272 -27.89 24.06 -0.21
CA ASP A 272 -29.29 23.97 -0.71
C ASP A 272 -30.27 23.59 0.40
N GLY A 273 -29.84 22.81 1.39
CA GLY A 273 -30.62 22.45 2.56
C GLY A 273 -30.91 23.67 3.46
N ASP A 274 -29.90 24.53 3.65
CA ASP A 274 -30.05 25.77 4.45
C ASP A 274 -30.99 26.74 3.76
N VAL A 275 -30.85 26.91 2.46
CA VAL A 275 -31.76 27.71 1.64
C VAL A 275 -33.20 27.27 1.82
N ARG A 276 -33.48 25.97 1.63
CA ARG A 276 -34.85 25.44 1.79
C ARG A 276 -35.38 25.62 3.20
N ARG A 277 -34.58 25.37 4.23
CA ARG A 277 -34.96 25.57 5.64
C ARG A 277 -35.25 27.03 5.95
N TYR A 278 -34.45 27.94 5.42
CA TYR A 278 -34.63 29.37 5.63
C TYR A 278 -35.92 29.87 5.01
N ILE A 279 -36.20 29.53 3.74
CA ILE A 279 -37.44 29.90 3.04
C ILE A 279 -38.67 29.33 3.78
N ALA A 280 -38.61 28.05 4.21
CA ALA A 280 -39.71 27.41 4.92
C ALA A 280 -40.04 28.04 6.30
N LYS A 281 -39.07 28.67 6.95
CA LYS A 281 -39.24 29.34 8.25
C LYS A 281 -39.75 30.79 8.13
N ASN A 282 -39.55 31.43 7.00
CA ASN A 282 -39.89 32.84 6.80
C ASN A 282 -41.10 32.97 5.86
N THR A 283 -42.25 32.41 6.25
CA THR A 283 -43.48 32.42 5.48
C THR A 283 -44.36 33.66 5.71
N ASP A 284 -44.06 34.45 6.76
CA ASP A 284 -44.90 35.59 7.17
C ASP A 284 -44.57 36.91 6.45
N GLY A 285 -43.52 36.93 5.60
CA GLY A 285 -43.13 38.08 4.76
C GLY A 285 -43.38 37.85 3.27
N THR A 286 -43.20 38.89 2.47
CA THR A 286 -43.17 38.67 1.03
C THR A 286 -41.89 37.96 0.63
N MET A 287 -41.95 37.12 -0.42
CA MET A 287 -40.72 36.45 -0.96
C MET A 287 -39.64 37.50 -1.36
N GLN A 288 -40.07 38.70 -1.71
CA GLN A 288 -39.19 39.81 -2.05
C GLN A 288 -38.40 40.28 -0.83
N ASP A 289 -39.02 40.40 0.35
CA ASP A 289 -38.37 40.81 1.61
C ASP A 289 -37.35 39.76 2.05
N VAL A 290 -37.68 38.47 1.90
CA VAL A 290 -36.81 37.36 2.23
C VAL A 290 -35.54 37.33 1.35
N ILE A 291 -35.72 37.56 0.01
CA ILE A 291 -34.63 37.45 -0.95
C ILE A 291 -33.71 38.67 -0.93
N PHE A 292 -34.26 39.87 -0.77
CA PHE A 292 -33.48 41.10 -0.85
C PHE A 292 -33.15 41.75 0.50
N GLY A 293 -33.87 41.37 1.56
CA GLY A 293 -33.67 41.93 2.91
C GLY A 293 -32.69 41.10 3.79
N THR A 294 -32.21 39.95 3.30
CA THR A 294 -31.41 39.04 4.07
C THR A 294 -29.98 38.94 3.53
N THR A 295 -28.99 38.88 4.42
CA THR A 295 -27.59 38.70 4.06
C THR A 295 -27.09 37.28 4.41
N GLY A 296 -25.99 36.88 3.80
CA GLY A 296 -25.37 35.58 4.03
C GLY A 296 -25.02 35.31 5.50
N LYS A 297 -24.55 36.35 6.19
CA LYS A 297 -24.17 36.31 7.61
C LYS A 297 -25.31 35.87 8.54
N GLN A 298 -26.56 36.16 8.17
CA GLN A 298 -27.75 35.83 8.94
C GLN A 298 -28.20 34.38 8.76
N ILE A 299 -27.79 33.71 7.66
CA ILE A 299 -28.25 32.38 7.28
C ILE A 299 -27.16 31.32 7.42
N MET A 300 -25.89 31.72 7.36
CA MET A 300 -24.74 30.80 7.27
C MET A 300 -24.67 29.84 8.43
N THR A 301 -24.25 28.63 8.15
CA THR A 301 -23.79 27.63 9.12
C THR A 301 -22.32 27.88 9.40
N LYS A 302 -21.99 28.21 10.66
CA LYS A 302 -20.62 28.53 11.10
C LYS A 302 -19.77 27.32 11.38
N GLU A 303 -20.39 26.23 11.89
CA GLU A 303 -19.73 24.95 12.13
C GLU A 303 -19.94 24.05 10.93
N PHE A 304 -18.95 23.94 10.08
CA PHE A 304 -19.00 23.17 8.84
C PHE A 304 -17.79 22.26 8.70
N THR A 305 -17.90 21.26 7.84
CA THR A 305 -16.79 20.39 7.48
C THR A 305 -15.94 21.05 6.39
N ALA A 306 -14.66 21.13 6.65
CA ALA A 306 -13.63 21.50 5.68
C ALA A 306 -12.45 20.53 5.81
N PHE A 307 -11.61 20.51 4.79
CA PHE A 307 -10.41 19.68 4.74
C PHE A 307 -9.19 20.59 4.67
N GLU A 308 -8.11 20.12 5.28
CA GLU A 308 -6.80 20.76 5.16
C GLU A 308 -6.12 20.33 3.86
N LYS A 309 -5.22 21.17 3.38
CA LYS A 309 -4.34 20.85 2.27
C LYS A 309 -3.58 19.52 2.52
N ASN A 310 -3.28 18.78 1.46
CA ASN A 310 -2.56 17.50 1.46
C ASN A 310 -3.31 16.32 2.09
N GLN A 311 -4.59 16.43 2.43
CA GLN A 311 -5.35 15.23 2.83
C GLN A 311 -5.58 14.29 1.64
N SER A 312 -5.39 12.97 1.84
CA SER A 312 -5.62 11.99 0.78
C SER A 312 -7.10 11.92 0.37
N CYS A 313 -7.34 11.72 -0.92
CA CYS A 313 -8.70 11.60 -1.47
C CYS A 313 -9.53 10.52 -0.79
N ALA A 314 -8.93 9.40 -0.36
CA ALA A 314 -9.63 8.37 0.39
C ALA A 314 -10.15 8.86 1.75
N LYS A 315 -9.36 9.63 2.50
CA LYS A 315 -9.80 10.21 3.79
C LYS A 315 -10.91 11.23 3.59
N VAL A 316 -10.78 12.04 2.54
CA VAL A 316 -11.81 13.03 2.17
C VAL A 316 -13.10 12.32 1.80
N LEU A 317 -13.06 11.32 0.93
CA LEU A 317 -14.25 10.55 0.50
C LEU A 317 -14.94 9.90 1.71
N SER A 318 -14.19 9.18 2.55
CA SER A 318 -14.73 8.55 3.76
C SER A 318 -15.42 9.55 4.69
N SER A 319 -14.84 10.76 4.86
CA SER A 319 -15.43 11.81 5.69
C SER A 319 -16.70 12.40 5.07
N LEU A 320 -16.74 12.59 3.74
CA LEU A 320 -17.94 13.05 3.03
C LEU A 320 -19.09 12.05 3.18
N GLU A 321 -18.79 10.74 3.03
CA GLU A 321 -19.76 9.65 3.18
C GLU A 321 -20.31 9.56 4.62
N GLN A 322 -19.43 9.53 5.62
CA GLN A 322 -19.83 9.45 7.04
C GLN A 322 -20.73 10.62 7.46
N LYS A 323 -20.48 11.82 6.92
CA LYS A 323 -21.23 13.02 7.25
C LYS A 323 -22.43 13.26 6.33
N ASN A 324 -22.65 12.41 5.32
CA ASN A 324 -23.69 12.54 4.30
C ASN A 324 -23.67 13.92 3.61
N ILE A 325 -22.49 14.40 3.22
CA ILE A 325 -22.30 15.66 2.49
C ILE A 325 -21.69 15.40 1.11
N SER A 326 -22.09 16.16 0.11
CA SER A 326 -21.68 15.98 -1.28
C SER A 326 -20.42 16.75 -1.67
N ALA A 327 -20.10 17.81 -0.95
CA ALA A 327 -18.94 18.67 -1.22
C ALA A 327 -18.48 19.39 0.05
N ALA A 328 -17.21 19.77 0.08
CA ALA A 328 -16.63 20.56 1.16
C ALA A 328 -15.46 21.41 0.65
N PHE A 329 -15.17 22.50 1.34
CA PHE A 329 -14.02 23.35 1.04
C PHE A 329 -12.72 22.71 1.52
N VAL A 330 -11.65 22.96 0.75
CA VAL A 330 -10.25 22.70 1.16
C VAL A 330 -9.66 24.05 1.55
N LEU A 331 -9.04 24.08 2.74
CA LEU A 331 -8.55 25.32 3.34
C LEU A 331 -7.01 25.26 3.50
N ASP A 332 -6.40 26.42 3.38
CA ASP A 332 -5.05 26.68 3.80
C ASP A 332 -5.08 27.91 4.74
N ASN A 333 -4.74 27.73 6.02
CA ASN A 333 -4.82 28.79 7.03
C ASN A 333 -6.21 29.50 7.04
N ARG A 334 -7.29 28.74 7.05
CA ARG A 334 -8.70 29.17 6.99
C ARG A 334 -9.14 29.84 5.68
N LYS A 335 -8.24 30.03 4.73
CA LYS A 335 -8.59 30.54 3.39
C LYS A 335 -8.99 29.41 2.46
N PRO A 336 -10.07 29.58 1.70
CA PRO A 336 -10.50 28.55 0.74
C PRO A 336 -9.55 28.54 -0.46
N ILE A 337 -8.87 27.40 -0.64
CA ILE A 337 -7.99 27.14 -1.78
C ILE A 337 -8.63 26.23 -2.82
N GLY A 338 -9.73 25.56 -2.45
CA GLY A 338 -10.42 24.64 -3.33
C GLY A 338 -11.76 24.17 -2.79
N LEU A 339 -12.50 23.47 -3.66
CA LEU A 339 -13.72 22.72 -3.33
C LEU A 339 -13.56 21.32 -3.86
N ILE A 340 -13.75 20.32 -2.99
CA ILE A 340 -13.76 18.92 -3.35
C ILE A 340 -15.19 18.39 -3.28
N SER A 341 -15.61 17.65 -4.31
CA SER A 341 -16.94 17.02 -4.35
C SER A 341 -16.84 15.52 -4.48
N MET A 342 -17.85 14.80 -4.00
CA MET A 342 -17.97 13.35 -4.13
C MET A 342 -17.90 12.91 -5.60
N LEU A 343 -18.50 13.69 -6.49
CA LEU A 343 -18.51 13.41 -7.92
C LEU A 343 -17.10 13.39 -8.53
N ILE A 344 -16.26 14.38 -8.21
CA ILE A 344 -14.89 14.43 -8.74
C ILE A 344 -14.03 13.28 -8.21
N LEU A 345 -14.21 12.88 -6.95
CA LEU A 345 -13.53 11.73 -6.35
C LEU A 345 -13.90 10.41 -7.03
N ILE A 346 -15.21 10.21 -7.32
CA ILE A 346 -15.68 9.02 -8.04
C ILE A 346 -15.14 9.01 -9.47
N GLN A 347 -15.17 10.15 -10.18
CA GLN A 347 -14.63 10.26 -11.54
C GLN A 347 -13.12 9.98 -11.60
N ALA A 348 -12.39 10.33 -10.56
CA ALA A 348 -10.96 10.03 -10.43
C ALA A 348 -10.65 8.57 -10.05
N GLY A 349 -11.67 7.75 -9.77
CA GLY A 349 -11.52 6.34 -9.43
C GLY A 349 -11.09 6.09 -7.98
N VAL A 350 -11.39 7.02 -7.07
CA VAL A 350 -11.10 6.89 -5.63
C VAL A 350 -12.05 5.88 -4.95
N ALA A 351 -13.24 5.66 -5.54
CA ALA A 351 -14.26 4.72 -5.04
C ALA A 351 -14.23 3.38 -5.79
#